data_01e9e064441a7c7d03ada1fbf0b21384
#
_entry.id   01e9e064441a7c7d03ada1fbf0b21384
#
_cell.length_a   1.000
_cell.length_b   1.000
_cell.length_c   1.000
_cell.angle_alpha   90.00
_cell.angle_beta   90.00
_cell.angle_gamma   90.00
#
_symmetry.space_group_name_H-M   'P 1'
#
loop_
_entity.id
_entity.type
_entity.pdbx_description
1 polymer ?
#
loop_
_entity_poly.entity_id
_entity_poly.type
_entity_poly.pdbx_seq_one_letter_code
_entity_poly.pdbx_strand_id
1 'polypeptide(L)'
;VIATSFTGCFGRKKSGEAFSMPIMDEPTSLDPQIADSNSEKLVAANCYEGLVRIMADGTIGKGVATDWNISDDGLTYTFKLRNNSHWAMFSGHKAVLGENYEDTFDITVKAEDFKFGIERTLSEQTGSADAPLFSAVKSISTPDDFTIVFNLSYADDNFLYALTNPGAMPCDEEFFNLTNGK
;
A
#
# COMPACT_ATOMS: atom_id res chain seq x y z
N VAL A 1 29.02 50.23 -30.51
CA VAL A 1 28.60 49.40 -29.35
C VAL A 1 27.19 48.92 -29.67
N ILE A 2 27.07 47.64 -30.08
CA ILE A 2 25.81 47.02 -30.41
C ILE A 2 25.39 46.21 -29.18
N ALA A 3 24.33 46.62 -28.51
CA ALA A 3 23.72 45.89 -27.41
C ALA A 3 22.66 44.90 -28.00
N THR A 4 22.98 43.61 -28.05
CA THR A 4 22.02 42.57 -28.39
C THR A 4 21.30 42.14 -27.13
N SER A 5 20.04 42.53 -26.99
CA SER A 5 19.13 42.05 -25.97
C SER A 5 18.66 40.64 -26.33
N PHE A 6 19.15 39.63 -25.60
CA PHE A 6 18.57 38.28 -25.63
C PHE A 6 17.30 38.25 -24.76
N THR A 7 16.14 38.41 -25.41
CA THR A 7 14.85 38.11 -24.77
C THR A 7 14.59 36.62 -24.89
N GLY A 8 15.12 35.86 -23.95
CA GLY A 8 14.76 34.47 -23.80
C GLY A 8 13.38 34.34 -23.14
N CYS A 9 12.32 34.11 -23.95
CA CYS A 9 11.04 33.63 -23.43
C CYS A 9 11.21 32.19 -22.92
N PHE A 10 11.65 32.03 -21.69
CA PHE A 10 11.46 30.77 -20.98
C PHE A 10 9.98 30.66 -20.62
N GLY A 11 9.21 29.98 -21.46
CA GLY A 11 7.88 29.50 -21.11
C GLY A 11 8.00 28.62 -19.85
N ARG A 12 7.68 29.19 -18.70
CA ARG A 12 7.56 28.46 -17.45
C ARG A 12 6.40 27.49 -17.61
N LYS A 13 6.69 26.20 -17.95
CA LYS A 13 5.72 25.13 -17.72
C LYS A 13 5.31 25.29 -16.25
N LYS A 14 4.02 25.48 -15.96
CA LYS A 14 3.50 25.28 -14.62
C LYS A 14 3.81 23.82 -14.24
N SER A 15 4.94 23.62 -13.56
CA SER A 15 5.14 22.39 -12.81
C SER A 15 4.03 22.37 -11.77
N GLY A 16 3.28 21.28 -11.67
CA GLY A 16 2.40 21.07 -10.52
C GLY A 16 3.20 21.34 -9.24
N GLU A 17 2.55 21.84 -8.21
CA GLU A 17 3.19 22.09 -6.93
C GLU A 17 3.88 20.79 -6.48
N ALA A 18 5.22 20.77 -6.49
CA ALA A 18 5.99 19.64 -6.03
C ALA A 18 6.12 19.76 -4.52
N PHE A 19 5.62 18.75 -3.81
CA PHE A 19 5.89 18.58 -2.39
C PHE A 19 7.23 17.84 -2.24
N SER A 20 8.15 18.41 -1.46
CA SER A 20 9.43 17.78 -1.15
C SER A 20 9.51 17.52 0.35
N MET A 21 9.80 16.29 0.72
CA MET A 21 9.98 15.87 2.09
C MET A 21 11.38 15.26 2.27
N PRO A 22 12.16 15.70 3.25
CA PRO A 22 13.46 15.10 3.52
C PRO A 22 13.26 13.72 4.14
N ILE A 23 14.07 12.75 3.71
CA ILE A 23 14.27 11.45 4.37
C ILE A 23 15.64 11.43 5.01
N MET A 24 15.82 10.69 6.10
CA MET A 24 17.06 10.71 6.88
C MET A 24 18.17 9.86 6.28
N ASP A 25 17.77 8.80 5.61
CA ASP A 25 18.65 7.78 5.01
C ASP A 25 18.06 7.29 3.69
N GLU A 26 18.90 6.74 2.82
CA GLU A 26 18.47 6.15 1.55
C GLU A 26 17.70 4.86 1.83
N PRO A 27 16.46 4.71 1.32
CA PRO A 27 15.71 3.46 1.46
C PRO A 27 16.44 2.31 0.76
N THR A 28 16.58 1.18 1.43
CA THR A 28 17.17 -0.03 0.86
C THR A 28 16.14 -0.88 0.13
N SER A 29 14.85 -0.71 0.48
CA SER A 29 13.71 -1.34 -0.16
C SER A 29 12.54 -0.36 -0.26
N LEU A 30 11.72 -0.55 -1.29
CA LEU A 30 10.42 0.11 -1.45
C LEU A 30 9.25 -0.88 -1.30
N ASP A 31 9.56 -2.15 -1.01
CA ASP A 31 8.55 -3.17 -0.70
C ASP A 31 7.99 -2.94 0.71
N PRO A 32 6.70 -2.64 0.85
CA PRO A 32 6.10 -2.29 2.14
C PRO A 32 6.16 -3.45 3.15
N GLN A 33 6.17 -4.71 2.71
CA GLN A 33 6.18 -5.86 3.61
C GLN A 33 7.54 -6.09 4.28
N ILE A 34 8.63 -5.53 3.74
CA ILE A 34 9.98 -5.63 4.31
C ILE A 34 10.54 -4.28 4.76
N ALA A 35 9.76 -3.21 4.68
CA ALA A 35 10.15 -1.88 5.14
C ALA A 35 10.41 -1.89 6.65
N ASP A 36 11.65 -1.59 7.07
CA ASP A 36 12.07 -1.62 8.47
C ASP A 36 12.50 -0.23 8.96
N SER A 37 13.26 0.53 8.16
CA SER A 37 13.69 1.87 8.53
C SER A 37 12.55 2.90 8.47
N ASN A 38 12.69 4.00 9.22
CA ASN A 38 11.73 5.11 9.18
C ASN A 38 11.59 5.70 7.78
N SER A 39 12.67 5.78 7.01
CA SER A 39 12.67 6.31 5.64
C SER A 39 11.88 5.38 4.71
N GLU A 40 12.04 4.07 4.80
CA GLU A 40 11.28 3.08 4.02
C GLU A 40 9.80 3.12 4.37
N LYS A 41 9.46 3.10 5.67
CA LYS A 41 8.07 3.21 6.15
C LYS A 41 7.41 4.51 5.70
N LEU A 42 8.16 5.62 5.72
CA LEU A 42 7.67 6.91 5.26
C LEU A 42 7.37 6.90 3.75
N VAL A 43 8.26 6.32 2.94
CA VAL A 43 8.04 6.17 1.49
C VAL A 43 6.84 5.26 1.22
N ALA A 44 6.76 4.10 1.87
CA ALA A 44 5.64 3.18 1.72
C ALA A 44 4.30 3.86 2.07
N ALA A 45 4.22 4.57 3.20
CA ALA A 45 3.01 5.29 3.61
C ALA A 45 2.56 6.40 2.65
N ASN A 46 3.46 6.89 1.78
CA ASN A 46 3.13 7.90 0.76
C ASN A 46 2.85 7.28 -0.63
N CYS A 47 3.24 6.03 -0.87
CA CYS A 47 3.03 5.33 -2.13
C CYS A 47 1.81 4.40 -2.11
N TYR A 48 1.44 3.89 -0.93
CA TYR A 48 0.37 2.92 -0.74
C TYR A 48 -0.75 3.49 0.13
N GLU A 49 -1.92 2.93 0.01
CA GLU A 49 -3.05 3.19 0.90
C GLU A 49 -3.53 1.89 1.55
N GLY A 50 -3.55 1.86 2.87
CA GLY A 50 -3.99 0.71 3.66
C GLY A 50 -5.52 0.59 3.71
N LEU A 51 -6.00 -0.48 4.35
CA LEU A 51 -7.43 -0.64 4.67
C LEU A 51 -7.95 0.54 5.48
N VAL A 52 -7.18 0.94 6.47
CA VAL A 52 -7.43 2.06 7.38
C VAL A 52 -6.20 2.94 7.48
N ARG A 53 -6.34 4.15 8.01
CA ARG A 53 -5.24 5.09 8.20
C ARG A 53 -5.38 5.86 9.51
N ILE A 54 -4.28 6.40 10.01
CA ILE A 54 -4.28 7.31 11.15
C ILE A 54 -4.66 8.71 10.67
N MET A 55 -5.66 9.29 11.29
CA MET A 55 -6.10 10.66 11.04
C MET A 55 -5.25 11.66 11.82
N ALA A 56 -5.34 12.95 11.46
CA ALA A 56 -4.55 14.02 12.11
C ALA A 56 -4.81 14.16 13.62
N ASP A 57 -5.97 13.72 14.09
CA ASP A 57 -6.33 13.69 15.52
C ASP A 57 -5.91 12.40 16.24
N GLY A 58 -5.21 11.48 15.54
CA GLY A 58 -4.76 10.20 16.06
C GLY A 58 -5.79 9.09 16.02
N THR A 59 -7.01 9.35 15.56
CA THR A 59 -8.04 8.31 15.41
C THR A 59 -7.82 7.46 14.16
N ILE A 60 -8.43 6.26 14.14
CA ILE A 60 -8.45 5.41 12.95
C ILE A 60 -9.55 5.88 12.00
N GLY A 61 -9.16 6.20 10.78
CA GLY A 61 -10.05 6.61 9.70
C GLY A 61 -10.07 5.62 8.53
N LYS A 62 -10.98 5.85 7.60
CA LYS A 62 -11.14 5.05 6.39
C LYS A 62 -9.96 5.29 5.44
N GLY A 63 -9.41 4.20 4.93
CA GLY A 63 -8.47 4.16 3.80
C GLY A 63 -9.18 3.60 2.56
N VAL A 64 -8.71 2.47 2.04
CA VAL A 64 -9.41 1.72 0.97
C VAL A 64 -10.71 1.11 1.50
N ALA A 65 -10.77 0.76 2.79
CA ALA A 65 -12.02 0.34 3.40
C ALA A 65 -13.01 1.51 3.53
N THR A 66 -14.22 1.29 3.04
CA THR A 66 -15.34 2.24 3.17
C THR A 66 -16.10 2.07 4.47
N ASP A 67 -16.03 0.88 5.05
CA ASP A 67 -16.67 0.53 6.31
C ASP A 67 -16.06 -0.74 6.89
N TRP A 68 -16.21 -0.94 8.21
CA TRP A 68 -15.84 -2.20 8.86
C TRP A 68 -16.75 -2.49 10.04
N ASN A 69 -16.86 -3.78 10.34
CA ASN A 69 -17.58 -4.30 11.51
C ASN A 69 -16.66 -5.20 12.33
N ILE A 70 -16.78 -5.11 13.63
CA ILE A 70 -16.07 -5.96 14.59
C ILE A 70 -17.14 -6.76 15.34
N SER A 71 -16.95 -8.09 15.45
CA SER A 71 -17.84 -8.94 16.24
C SER A 71 -17.77 -8.58 17.72
N ASP A 72 -18.84 -8.88 18.46
CA ASP A 72 -18.97 -8.54 19.89
C ASP A 72 -17.84 -9.15 20.76
N ASP A 73 -17.27 -10.27 20.33
CA ASP A 73 -16.13 -10.93 20.99
C ASP A 73 -14.77 -10.38 20.59
N GLY A 74 -14.74 -9.41 19.65
CA GLY A 74 -13.50 -8.80 19.15
C GLY A 74 -12.62 -9.73 18.31
N LEU A 75 -13.15 -10.87 17.84
CA LEU A 75 -12.37 -11.88 17.13
C LEU A 75 -12.53 -11.83 15.61
N THR A 76 -13.58 -11.21 15.09
CA THR A 76 -13.84 -11.14 13.65
C THR A 76 -13.94 -9.69 13.20
N TYR A 77 -13.10 -9.32 12.24
CA TYR A 77 -13.10 -8.01 11.61
C TYR A 77 -13.47 -8.17 10.13
N THR A 78 -14.57 -7.53 9.71
CA THR A 78 -15.03 -7.55 8.32
C THR A 78 -14.94 -6.16 7.72
N PHE A 79 -14.15 -5.98 6.67
CA PHE A 79 -13.98 -4.71 5.96
C PHE A 79 -14.67 -4.78 4.60
N LYS A 80 -15.36 -3.70 4.23
CA LYS A 80 -15.87 -3.45 2.89
C LYS A 80 -14.98 -2.43 2.18
N LEU A 81 -14.51 -2.78 0.99
CA LEU A 81 -13.59 -1.97 0.20
C LEU A 81 -14.34 -1.14 -0.84
N ARG A 82 -13.78 0.02 -1.21
CA ARG A 82 -14.23 0.74 -2.39
C ARG A 82 -13.75 0.00 -3.66
N ASN A 83 -14.53 0.10 -4.73
CA ASN A 83 -14.26 -0.61 -5.98
C ASN A 83 -13.59 0.27 -7.05
N ASN A 84 -13.14 1.44 -6.69
CA ASN A 84 -12.49 2.42 -7.58
C ASN A 84 -11.06 2.75 -7.16
N SER A 85 -10.41 1.88 -6.41
CA SER A 85 -8.97 1.93 -6.15
C SER A 85 -8.24 1.17 -7.25
N HIS A 86 -7.16 1.78 -7.77
CA HIS A 86 -6.40 1.18 -8.86
C HIS A 86 -4.91 1.28 -8.58
N TRP A 87 -4.18 0.28 -9.05
CA TRP A 87 -2.73 0.32 -9.13
C TRP A 87 -2.28 1.43 -10.07
N ALA A 88 -1.27 2.18 -9.68
CA ALA A 88 -0.69 3.22 -10.54
C ALA A 88 0.19 2.56 -11.61
N MET A 89 -0.19 2.76 -12.88
CA MET A 89 0.54 2.21 -14.02
C MET A 89 1.40 3.27 -14.70
N PHE A 90 2.57 2.89 -15.17
CA PHE A 90 3.48 3.75 -15.94
C PHE A 90 4.17 2.95 -17.05
N SER A 91 4.75 3.64 -18.04
CA SER A 91 5.31 3.02 -19.23
C SER A 91 6.42 1.97 -18.97
N GLY A 92 7.09 2.04 -17.83
CA GLY A 92 8.09 1.05 -17.42
C GLY A 92 7.52 -0.35 -17.17
N HIS A 93 6.22 -0.45 -16.86
CA HIS A 93 5.56 -1.74 -16.65
C HIS A 93 5.51 -2.62 -17.90
N LYS A 94 5.58 -2.03 -19.11
CA LYS A 94 5.68 -2.79 -20.37
C LYS A 94 6.84 -3.79 -20.39
N ALA A 95 7.96 -3.44 -19.77
CA ALA A 95 9.13 -4.32 -19.71
C ALA A 95 8.88 -5.59 -18.89
N VAL A 96 7.94 -5.55 -17.94
CA VAL A 96 7.62 -6.65 -17.03
C VAL A 96 6.35 -7.39 -17.47
N LEU A 97 5.29 -6.63 -17.76
CA LEU A 97 3.95 -7.17 -18.05
C LEU A 97 3.72 -7.45 -19.54
N GLY A 98 4.63 -6.98 -20.43
CA GLY A 98 4.50 -7.11 -21.90
C GLY A 98 3.80 -5.91 -22.56
N GLU A 99 3.84 -5.87 -23.89
CA GLU A 99 3.37 -4.72 -24.68
C GLU A 99 1.86 -4.44 -24.52
N ASN A 100 1.05 -5.47 -24.24
CA ASN A 100 -0.41 -5.38 -24.17
C ASN A 100 -0.92 -5.42 -22.72
N TYR A 101 -0.09 -5.10 -21.73
CA TYR A 101 -0.47 -5.20 -20.32
C TYR A 101 -1.70 -4.35 -19.94
N GLU A 102 -1.92 -3.22 -20.61
CA GLU A 102 -3.07 -2.35 -20.41
C GLU A 102 -4.41 -3.05 -20.70
N ASP A 103 -4.40 -4.08 -21.56
CA ASP A 103 -5.57 -4.85 -21.94
C ASP A 103 -5.74 -6.15 -21.12
N THR A 104 -4.69 -6.60 -20.43
CA THR A 104 -4.65 -7.94 -19.81
C THR A 104 -4.46 -7.91 -18.30
N PHE A 105 -3.83 -6.87 -17.74
CA PHE A 105 -3.57 -6.74 -16.32
C PHE A 105 -4.74 -6.02 -15.63
N ASP A 106 -5.32 -6.64 -14.61
CA ASP A 106 -6.38 -6.00 -13.81
C ASP A 106 -5.76 -5.01 -12.82
N ILE A 107 -5.92 -3.72 -13.10
CA ILE A 107 -5.42 -2.64 -12.25
C ILE A 107 -6.27 -2.38 -11.00
N THR A 108 -7.37 -3.10 -10.82
CA THR A 108 -8.28 -2.89 -9.68
C THR A 108 -7.66 -3.46 -8.39
N VAL A 109 -7.54 -2.63 -7.36
CA VAL A 109 -7.12 -3.11 -6.04
C VAL A 109 -8.27 -3.86 -5.37
N LYS A 110 -8.02 -5.12 -5.02
CA LYS A 110 -8.99 -6.07 -4.47
C LYS A 110 -8.66 -6.50 -3.05
N ALA A 111 -9.59 -7.18 -2.43
CA ALA A 111 -9.43 -7.76 -1.10
C ALA A 111 -8.28 -8.79 -1.05
N GLU A 112 -8.09 -9.56 -2.15
CA GLU A 112 -7.02 -10.56 -2.24
C GLU A 112 -5.63 -9.92 -2.20
N ASP A 113 -5.45 -8.69 -2.74
CA ASP A 113 -4.17 -7.98 -2.68
C ASP A 113 -3.76 -7.66 -1.25
N PHE A 114 -4.74 -7.28 -0.41
CA PHE A 114 -4.50 -7.06 1.02
C PHE A 114 -4.19 -8.36 1.75
N LYS A 115 -4.94 -9.42 1.43
CA LYS A 115 -4.70 -10.74 2.01
C LYS A 115 -3.29 -11.20 1.66
N PHE A 116 -2.91 -11.17 0.37
CA PHE A 116 -1.59 -11.58 -0.09
C PHE A 116 -0.47 -10.76 0.58
N GLY A 117 -0.62 -9.42 0.66
CA GLY A 117 0.35 -8.56 1.33
C GLY A 117 0.57 -8.93 2.80
N ILE A 118 -0.51 -9.17 3.55
CA ILE A 118 -0.43 -9.54 4.98
C ILE A 118 0.11 -10.97 5.14
N GLU A 119 -0.28 -11.91 4.29
CA GLU A 119 0.28 -13.28 4.29
C GLU A 119 1.78 -13.28 4.00
N ARG A 120 2.25 -12.41 3.09
CA ARG A 120 3.69 -12.16 2.89
C ARG A 120 4.36 -11.64 4.16
N THR A 121 3.74 -10.66 4.83
CA THR A 121 4.27 -10.11 6.10
C THR A 121 4.38 -11.19 7.17
N LEU A 122 3.41 -12.10 7.26
CA LEU A 122 3.40 -13.21 8.21
C LEU A 122 4.36 -14.35 7.83
N SER A 123 4.84 -14.39 6.59
CA SER A 123 5.74 -15.43 6.12
C SER A 123 7.15 -15.27 6.70
N GLU A 124 7.68 -16.33 7.30
CA GLU A 124 9.08 -16.37 7.77
C GLU A 124 10.08 -16.10 6.64
N GLN A 125 9.74 -16.46 5.40
CA GLN A 125 10.60 -16.25 4.23
C GLN A 125 10.73 -14.77 3.87
N THR A 126 9.74 -13.96 4.15
CA THR A 126 9.77 -12.51 3.95
C THR A 126 10.64 -11.82 5.01
N GLY A 127 10.63 -12.34 6.24
CA GLY A 127 11.41 -11.78 7.34
C GLY A 127 10.96 -10.37 7.75
N SER A 128 9.67 -10.09 7.64
CA SER A 128 9.09 -8.77 7.94
C SER A 128 9.25 -8.39 9.41
N ALA A 129 9.75 -7.17 9.66
CA ALA A 129 9.79 -6.60 11.01
C ALA A 129 8.39 -6.33 11.59
N ASP A 130 7.38 -6.17 10.73
CA ASP A 130 5.98 -5.93 11.11
C ASP A 130 5.21 -7.23 11.42
N ALA A 131 5.77 -8.43 11.14
CA ALA A 131 5.09 -9.72 11.39
C ALA A 131 4.53 -9.86 12.83
N PRO A 132 5.21 -9.44 13.88
CA PRO A 132 4.68 -9.53 15.25
C PRO A 132 3.39 -8.74 15.49
N LEU A 133 3.14 -7.67 14.71
CA LEU A 133 1.93 -6.85 14.82
C LEU A 133 0.66 -7.62 14.41
N PHE A 134 0.83 -8.69 13.63
CA PHE A 134 -0.27 -9.51 13.12
C PHE A 134 -0.33 -10.89 13.77
N SER A 135 0.36 -11.10 14.91
CA SER A 135 0.42 -12.39 15.59
C SER A 135 -0.94 -12.92 16.06
N ALA A 136 -1.92 -12.03 16.25
CA ALA A 136 -3.30 -12.40 16.56
C ALA A 136 -4.04 -13.02 15.37
N VAL A 137 -3.61 -12.78 14.13
CA VAL A 137 -4.29 -13.25 12.93
C VAL A 137 -4.24 -14.77 12.83
N LYS A 138 -5.42 -15.38 12.86
CA LYS A 138 -5.61 -16.83 12.69
C LYS A 138 -5.86 -17.20 11.23
N SER A 139 -6.68 -16.41 10.55
CA SER A 139 -7.01 -16.62 9.13
C SER A 139 -7.51 -15.34 8.50
N ILE A 140 -7.28 -15.22 7.19
CA ILE A 140 -7.80 -14.15 6.35
C ILE A 140 -8.61 -14.79 5.24
N SER A 141 -9.78 -14.23 4.92
CA SER A 141 -10.63 -14.68 3.81
C SER A 141 -11.19 -13.51 3.03
N THR A 142 -11.43 -13.73 1.76
CA THR A 142 -11.92 -12.75 0.79
C THR A 142 -13.16 -13.35 0.10
N PRO A 143 -14.36 -13.24 0.74
CA PRO A 143 -15.57 -13.87 0.20
C PRO A 143 -16.03 -13.27 -1.13
N ASP A 144 -15.59 -12.05 -1.44
CA ASP A 144 -15.75 -11.37 -2.72
C ASP A 144 -14.58 -10.38 -2.95
N ASP A 145 -14.47 -9.81 -4.14
CA ASP A 145 -13.38 -8.91 -4.54
C ASP A 145 -13.21 -7.69 -3.64
N PHE A 146 -14.25 -7.28 -2.91
CA PHE A 146 -14.28 -6.06 -2.12
C PHE A 146 -14.66 -6.30 -0.65
N THR A 147 -14.50 -7.53 -0.18
CA THR A 147 -14.70 -7.88 1.23
C THR A 147 -13.51 -8.68 1.73
N ILE A 148 -12.89 -8.21 2.81
CA ILE A 148 -11.85 -8.96 3.53
C ILE A 148 -12.29 -9.20 4.97
N VAL A 149 -12.07 -10.42 5.45
CA VAL A 149 -12.44 -10.85 6.79
C VAL A 149 -11.20 -11.41 7.49
N PHE A 150 -10.89 -10.85 8.64
CA PHE A 150 -9.87 -11.37 9.55
C PHE A 150 -10.54 -12.10 10.70
N ASN A 151 -10.06 -13.31 11.00
CA ASN A 151 -10.37 -14.00 12.23
C ASN A 151 -9.12 -14.02 13.10
N LEU A 152 -9.25 -13.57 14.33
CA LEU A 152 -8.18 -13.51 15.30
C LEU A 152 -8.22 -14.71 16.24
N SER A 153 -7.07 -15.11 16.77
CA SER A 153 -6.93 -16.16 17.78
C SER A 153 -7.27 -15.65 19.18
N TYR A 154 -7.13 -14.35 19.40
CA TYR A 154 -7.48 -13.63 20.64
C TYR A 154 -7.85 -12.19 20.27
N ALA A 155 -8.64 -11.53 21.10
CA ALA A 155 -9.01 -10.13 20.88
C ALA A 155 -7.76 -9.23 21.06
N ASP A 156 -7.57 -8.33 20.09
CA ASP A 156 -6.45 -7.38 20.10
C ASP A 156 -6.99 -5.97 19.83
N ASP A 157 -7.03 -5.14 20.87
CA ASP A 157 -7.49 -3.75 20.79
C ASP A 157 -6.61 -2.88 19.87
N ASN A 158 -5.39 -3.32 19.57
CA ASN A 158 -4.46 -2.62 18.67
C ASN A 158 -4.54 -3.09 17.22
N PHE A 159 -5.37 -4.07 16.88
CA PHE A 159 -5.39 -4.66 15.55
C PHE A 159 -5.68 -3.63 14.44
N LEU A 160 -6.60 -2.68 14.67
CA LEU A 160 -6.83 -1.60 13.71
C LEU A 160 -5.60 -0.70 13.51
N TYR A 161 -4.82 -0.44 14.57
CA TYR A 161 -3.55 0.29 14.45
C TYR A 161 -2.49 -0.53 13.73
N ALA A 162 -2.42 -1.85 13.95
CA ALA A 162 -1.54 -2.73 13.19
C ALA A 162 -1.79 -2.61 11.69
N LEU A 163 -3.06 -2.56 11.26
CA LEU A 163 -3.46 -2.41 9.86
C LEU A 163 -3.08 -1.07 9.21
N THR A 164 -2.57 -0.10 9.96
CA THR A 164 -2.04 1.16 9.41
C THR A 164 -0.56 1.08 9.04
N ASN A 165 0.14 0.01 9.43
CA ASN A 165 1.56 -0.18 9.16
C ASN A 165 1.81 -0.64 7.71
N PRO A 166 3.01 -0.38 7.17
CA PRO A 166 3.37 -0.79 5.82
C PRO A 166 3.18 -2.28 5.55
N GLY A 167 3.46 -3.15 6.53
CA GLY A 167 3.24 -4.59 6.41
C GLY A 167 1.80 -5.02 6.12
N ALA A 168 0.80 -4.13 6.31
CA ALA A 168 -0.60 -4.38 5.94
C ALA A 168 -1.01 -3.77 4.60
N MET A 169 -0.09 -3.15 3.85
CA MET A 169 -0.39 -2.57 2.55
C MET A 169 -0.67 -3.67 1.51
N PRO A 170 -1.48 -3.36 0.48
CA PRO A 170 -1.80 -4.33 -0.55
C PRO A 170 -0.58 -4.68 -1.39
N CYS A 171 -0.52 -5.90 -1.89
CA CYS A 171 0.48 -6.38 -2.83
C CYS A 171 -0.23 -7.19 -3.91
N ASP A 172 -0.07 -6.81 -5.16
CA ASP A 172 -0.62 -7.56 -6.28
C ASP A 172 0.20 -8.84 -6.49
N GLU A 173 -0.46 -10.00 -6.35
CA GLU A 173 0.20 -11.32 -6.43
C GLU A 173 0.69 -11.60 -7.86
N GLU A 174 -0.09 -11.22 -8.88
CA GLU A 174 0.30 -11.44 -10.27
C GLU A 174 1.56 -10.63 -10.61
N PHE A 175 1.58 -9.35 -10.29
CA PHE A 175 2.74 -8.50 -10.48
C PHE A 175 3.96 -8.98 -9.69
N PHE A 176 3.77 -9.35 -8.43
CA PHE A 176 4.83 -9.88 -7.58
C PHE A 176 5.47 -11.14 -8.18
N ASN A 177 4.66 -12.07 -8.68
CA ASN A 177 5.15 -13.30 -9.29
C ASN A 177 5.87 -13.04 -10.62
N LEU A 178 5.36 -12.12 -11.46
CA LEU A 178 6.00 -11.73 -12.72
C LEU A 178 7.33 -11.04 -12.53
N THR A 179 7.51 -10.30 -11.43
CA THR A 179 8.76 -9.61 -11.09
C THR A 179 9.72 -10.45 -10.26
N ASN A 180 9.36 -11.70 -9.91
CA ASN A 180 10.09 -12.54 -8.94
C ASN A 180 10.30 -11.83 -7.60
N GLY A 181 9.33 -11.04 -7.17
CA GLY A 181 9.37 -10.32 -5.91
C GLY A 181 10.34 -9.12 -5.89
N LYS A 182 10.59 -8.50 -7.05
CA LYS A 182 11.51 -7.36 -7.20
C LYS A 182 10.80 -6.10 -7.61
#